data_4d726084641e8790b3f1c75ee74de99f
#
_entry.id   4d726084641e8790b3f1c75ee74de99f
#
_cell.length_a   1.000
_cell.length_b   1.000
_cell.length_c   1.000
_cell.angle_alpha   90.00
_cell.angle_beta   90.00
_cell.angle_gamma   90.00
#
_symmetry.space_group_name_H-M   'P 1'
#
loop_
_entity.id
_entity.type
_entity.pdbx_description
1 polymer ?
#
loop_
_entity_poly.entity_id
_entity_poly.type
_entity_poly.pdbx_seq_one_letter_code
_entity_poly.pdbx_strand_id
1 'polypeptide(L)'
;AKGMERAGVLANGKHFPGHGDTEVDSHHNLPIIPFSRKRLDSLELYPFKKMIASGLSSIMVAHLEVPALEIKKGLPSSISEQIISGLLKEDLGYKGLIFTDALNMKGVSTTGNDGSVELAAFMAGNDMLLMPENIVESKLKLSKAYDKGKLTEERLAYSVKKILLAKYKAGLNNYEPIVIDNLYDDLNSLEDDIIYEEAIENAITIVKNKLDLLAIKNLDNKKIAYVKFGDASNDAFVKGL
;
A
#
# COMPACT_ATOMS: atom_id res chain seq x y z
N ALA A 1 -9.82 5.05 -0.98
CA ALA A 1 -9.82 4.99 0.49
C ALA A 1 -11.24 5.22 1.06
N LYS A 2 -11.85 6.41 0.88
CA LYS A 2 -13.17 6.73 1.50
C LYS A 2 -14.28 5.72 1.16
N GLY A 3 -14.35 5.21 -0.07
CA GLY A 3 -15.33 4.19 -0.46
C GLY A 3 -15.16 2.90 0.35
N MET A 4 -13.92 2.40 0.46
CA MET A 4 -13.58 1.22 1.26
C MET A 4 -13.93 1.42 2.74
N GLU A 5 -13.55 2.55 3.33
CA GLU A 5 -13.84 2.87 4.73
C GLU A 5 -15.35 2.93 5.01
N ARG A 6 -16.15 3.47 4.07
CA ARG A 6 -17.62 3.48 4.17
C ARG A 6 -18.24 2.09 4.10
N ALA A 7 -17.62 1.18 3.36
CA ALA A 7 -18.03 -0.22 3.27
C ALA A 7 -17.49 -1.08 4.43
N GLY A 8 -16.86 -0.48 5.47
CA GLY A 8 -16.30 -1.19 6.61
C GLY A 8 -14.93 -1.82 6.38
N VAL A 9 -14.30 -1.59 5.21
CA VAL A 9 -12.97 -2.08 4.89
C VAL A 9 -11.93 -1.04 5.27
N LEU A 10 -11.00 -1.40 6.15
CA LEU A 10 -9.92 -0.51 6.57
C LEU A 10 -8.91 -0.34 5.42
N ALA A 11 -8.84 0.86 4.86
CA ALA A 11 -7.96 1.15 3.74
C ALA A 11 -6.50 1.35 4.19
N ASN A 12 -5.56 0.91 3.34
CA ASN A 12 -4.13 1.10 3.53
C ASN A 12 -3.52 1.94 2.40
N GLY A 13 -2.84 3.03 2.75
CA GLY A 13 -2.06 3.83 1.80
C GLY A 13 -0.63 3.32 1.69
N LYS A 14 -0.17 2.99 0.48
CA LYS A 14 1.17 2.45 0.28
C LYS A 14 1.81 2.90 -1.03
N HIS A 15 3.11 2.95 -1.08
CA HIS A 15 4.11 2.66 -0.02
C HIS A 15 4.76 3.97 0.43
N PHE A 16 4.62 4.31 1.71
CA PHE A 16 5.19 5.55 2.27
C PHE A 16 6.73 5.45 2.38
N PRO A 17 7.49 6.52 2.11
CA PRO A 17 7.09 7.90 1.81
C PRO A 17 6.83 8.19 0.32
N GLY A 18 6.82 7.19 -0.55
CA GLY A 18 6.53 7.27 -1.99
C GLY A 18 7.50 6.41 -2.81
N HIS A 19 7.01 5.32 -3.42
CA HIS A 19 7.80 4.33 -4.16
C HIS A 19 7.55 4.39 -5.69
N GLY A 20 6.91 5.46 -6.18
CA GLY A 20 6.47 5.52 -7.57
C GLY A 20 7.55 5.86 -8.59
N ASP A 21 8.68 6.46 -8.19
CA ASP A 21 9.75 6.92 -9.07
C ASP A 21 11.09 6.29 -8.65
N THR A 22 11.17 4.96 -8.79
CA THR A 22 12.36 4.16 -8.52
C THR A 22 12.68 3.25 -9.70
N GLU A 23 13.97 3.09 -10.02
CA GLU A 23 14.44 2.19 -11.08
C GLU A 23 14.67 0.76 -10.59
N VAL A 24 14.65 0.54 -9.26
CA VAL A 24 15.03 -0.73 -8.63
C VAL A 24 13.84 -1.28 -7.86
N ASP A 25 13.58 -2.58 -8.03
CA ASP A 25 12.57 -3.31 -7.27
C ASP A 25 13.08 -3.59 -5.85
N SER A 26 12.30 -3.16 -4.84
CA SER A 26 12.60 -3.37 -3.42
C SER A 26 12.60 -4.84 -2.97
N HIS A 27 12.07 -5.76 -3.78
CA HIS A 27 12.18 -7.19 -3.54
C HIS A 27 13.61 -7.72 -3.71
N HIS A 28 14.46 -7.02 -4.46
CA HIS A 28 15.81 -7.47 -4.80
C HIS A 28 16.91 -6.66 -4.14
N ASN A 29 16.73 -5.35 -3.99
CA ASN A 29 17.71 -4.44 -3.41
C ASN A 29 17.00 -3.34 -2.63
N LEU A 30 17.76 -2.48 -1.94
CA LEU A 30 17.26 -1.26 -1.29
C LEU A 30 17.22 -0.12 -2.33
N PRO A 31 16.04 0.29 -2.84
CA PRO A 31 15.95 1.39 -3.78
C PRO A 31 16.27 2.72 -3.11
N ILE A 32 16.90 3.62 -3.86
CA ILE A 32 17.25 4.96 -3.39
C ILE A 32 16.31 5.99 -4.04
N ILE A 33 15.76 6.88 -3.23
CA ILE A 33 14.99 8.06 -3.65
C ILE A 33 15.89 9.29 -3.51
N PRO A 34 16.61 9.71 -4.56
CA PRO A 34 17.65 10.73 -4.47
C PRO A 34 17.11 12.17 -4.56
N PHE A 35 15.82 12.35 -4.31
CA PHE A 35 15.16 13.64 -4.49
C PHE A 35 15.30 14.57 -3.29
N SER A 36 15.23 15.88 -3.58
CA SER A 36 15.25 16.90 -2.54
C SER A 36 13.98 16.86 -1.68
N ARG A 37 14.07 17.33 -0.43
CA ARG A 37 12.91 17.47 0.46
C ARG A 37 11.76 18.22 -0.21
N LYS A 38 12.05 19.30 -0.95
CA LYS A 38 11.04 20.10 -1.67
C LYS A 38 10.27 19.25 -2.69
N ARG A 39 10.98 18.41 -3.45
CA ARG A 39 10.36 17.47 -4.41
C ARG A 39 9.47 16.47 -3.68
N LEU A 40 10.00 15.83 -2.63
CA LEU A 40 9.26 14.85 -1.84
C LEU A 40 7.96 15.45 -1.27
N ASP A 41 8.01 16.66 -0.75
CA ASP A 41 6.84 17.35 -0.19
C ASP A 41 5.77 17.68 -1.24
N SER A 42 6.17 17.98 -2.47
CA SER A 42 5.26 18.40 -3.54
C SER A 42 4.68 17.24 -4.35
N LEU A 43 5.34 16.10 -4.41
CA LEU A 43 4.95 14.98 -5.25
C LEU A 43 4.73 13.70 -4.45
N GLU A 44 5.79 13.12 -3.89
CA GLU A 44 5.73 11.81 -3.24
C GLU A 44 4.87 11.82 -1.97
N LEU A 45 5.00 12.83 -1.12
CA LEU A 45 4.23 12.96 0.12
C LEU A 45 2.84 13.59 -0.07
N TYR A 46 2.59 14.22 -1.21
CA TYR A 46 1.31 14.90 -1.47
C TYR A 46 0.09 13.97 -1.35
N PRO A 47 0.05 12.79 -1.99
CA PRO A 47 -1.09 11.87 -1.85
C PRO A 47 -1.27 11.37 -0.41
N PHE A 48 -0.18 11.13 0.32
CA PHE A 48 -0.26 10.72 1.73
C PHE A 48 -0.87 11.84 2.60
N LYS A 49 -0.45 13.09 2.42
CA LYS A 49 -1.05 14.25 3.12
C LYS A 49 -2.57 14.32 2.88
N LYS A 50 -3.01 14.10 1.64
CA LYS A 50 -4.45 14.09 1.29
C LYS A 50 -5.18 12.89 1.89
N MET A 51 -4.60 11.70 1.87
CA MET A 51 -5.19 10.51 2.46
C MET A 51 -5.28 10.63 3.99
N ILE A 52 -4.25 11.13 4.66
CA ILE A 52 -4.22 11.39 6.11
C ILE A 52 -5.34 12.37 6.48
N ALA A 53 -5.45 13.48 5.76
CA ALA A 53 -6.52 14.47 5.98
C ALA A 53 -7.93 13.91 5.73
N SER A 54 -8.05 12.82 4.97
CA SER A 54 -9.33 12.13 4.73
C SER A 54 -9.66 11.03 5.73
N GLY A 55 -8.80 10.79 6.74
CA GLY A 55 -9.02 9.80 7.79
C GLY A 55 -8.61 8.38 7.42
N LEU A 56 -7.55 8.21 6.62
CA LEU A 56 -7.03 6.90 6.23
C LEU A 56 -6.71 6.02 7.45
N SER A 57 -7.20 4.77 7.47
CA SER A 57 -7.06 3.84 8.59
C SER A 57 -5.64 3.33 8.78
N SER A 58 -4.89 3.07 7.71
CA SER A 58 -3.55 2.53 7.81
C SER A 58 -2.59 3.02 6.72
N ILE A 59 -1.29 2.99 7.02
CA ILE A 59 -0.20 3.28 6.08
C ILE A 59 0.84 2.16 6.16
N MET A 60 1.33 1.73 5.00
CA MET A 60 2.47 0.81 4.89
C MET A 60 3.72 1.59 4.52
N VAL A 61 4.80 1.37 5.28
CA VAL A 61 6.10 2.00 5.06
C VAL A 61 6.99 1.08 4.25
N ALA A 62 7.47 1.58 3.13
CA ALA A 62 8.36 0.85 2.21
C ALA A 62 9.76 0.62 2.77
N HIS A 63 10.53 -0.24 2.10
CA HIS A 63 11.98 -0.36 2.29
C HIS A 63 12.69 0.51 1.26
N LEU A 64 12.92 1.79 1.59
CA LEU A 64 13.55 2.78 0.71
C LEU A 64 14.65 3.53 1.44
N GLU A 65 15.76 3.78 0.78
CA GLU A 65 16.74 4.77 1.22
C GLU A 65 16.34 6.14 0.71
N VAL A 66 16.09 7.09 1.62
CA VAL A 66 15.64 8.45 1.28
C VAL A 66 16.56 9.48 1.95
N PRO A 67 17.69 9.83 1.32
CA PRO A 67 18.73 10.67 1.96
C PRO A 67 18.26 12.05 2.41
N ALA A 68 17.21 12.58 1.79
CA ALA A 68 16.63 13.87 2.19
C ALA A 68 15.76 13.80 3.47
N LEU A 69 15.41 12.58 3.93
CA LEU A 69 14.59 12.33 5.12
C LEU A 69 15.35 11.59 6.21
N GLU A 70 16.35 10.77 5.82
CA GLU A 70 17.18 9.98 6.72
C GLU A 70 18.66 10.13 6.31
N ILE A 71 19.47 10.68 7.20
CA ILE A 71 20.89 10.96 6.91
C ILE A 71 21.76 9.71 6.96
N LYS A 72 21.30 8.66 7.66
CA LYS A 72 22.04 7.41 7.79
C LYS A 72 21.94 6.62 6.51
N LYS A 73 23.03 6.59 5.76
CA LYS A 73 23.14 5.86 4.49
C LYS A 73 22.83 4.37 4.67
N GLY A 74 22.04 3.82 3.74
CA GLY A 74 21.65 2.41 3.72
C GLY A 74 20.62 2.04 4.80
N LEU A 75 20.00 3.02 5.49
CA LEU A 75 18.94 2.75 6.45
C LEU A 75 17.58 2.80 5.74
N PRO A 76 16.84 1.67 5.65
CA PRO A 76 15.51 1.65 5.05
C PRO A 76 14.51 2.49 5.84
N SER A 77 13.60 3.16 5.13
CA SER A 77 12.54 3.99 5.71
C SER A 77 11.67 3.23 6.72
N SER A 78 11.45 1.93 6.52
CA SER A 78 10.68 1.05 7.42
C SER A 78 11.30 0.82 8.80
N ILE A 79 12.58 1.13 8.96
CA ILE A 79 13.31 1.03 10.24
C ILE A 79 13.94 2.37 10.67
N SER A 80 13.55 3.47 10.01
CA SER A 80 13.98 4.84 10.32
C SER A 80 13.01 5.52 11.29
N GLU A 81 13.49 5.86 12.48
CA GLU A 81 12.71 6.63 13.45
C GLU A 81 12.39 8.04 12.92
N GLN A 82 13.33 8.66 12.20
CA GLN A 82 13.12 9.99 11.61
C GLN A 82 11.97 10.01 10.61
N ILE A 83 11.83 8.94 9.81
CA ILE A 83 10.77 8.85 8.80
C ILE A 83 9.43 8.45 9.43
N ILE A 84 9.42 7.50 10.37
CA ILE A 84 8.17 6.98 10.93
C ILE A 84 7.66 7.84 12.07
N SER A 85 8.47 8.03 13.12
CA SER A 85 8.06 8.82 14.26
C SER A 85 8.13 10.31 13.95
N GLY A 86 9.22 10.82 13.42
CA GLY A 86 9.39 12.24 13.11
C GLY A 86 8.45 12.69 11.97
N LEU A 87 8.66 12.20 10.75
CA LEU A 87 7.90 12.71 9.61
C LEU A 87 6.43 12.25 9.63
N LEU A 88 6.17 10.92 9.73
CA LEU A 88 4.80 10.41 9.55
C LEU A 88 3.91 10.73 10.75
N LYS A 89 4.38 10.48 12.00
CA LYS A 89 3.55 10.70 13.19
C LYS A 89 3.54 12.15 13.65
N GLU A 90 4.70 12.81 13.74
CA GLU A 90 4.81 14.17 14.28
C GLU A 90 4.50 15.24 13.23
N ASP A 91 5.27 15.31 12.13
CA ASP A 91 5.11 16.37 11.12
C ASP A 91 3.78 16.25 10.37
N LEU A 92 3.38 15.03 9.94
CA LEU A 92 2.14 14.80 9.21
C LEU A 92 0.94 14.49 10.13
N GLY A 93 1.15 14.34 11.43
CA GLY A 93 0.10 14.14 12.42
C GLY A 93 -0.66 12.81 12.29
N TYR A 94 -0.04 11.79 11.68
CA TYR A 94 -0.73 10.52 11.43
C TYR A 94 -0.91 9.69 12.70
N LYS A 95 -2.16 9.26 12.95
CA LYS A 95 -2.54 8.51 14.16
C LYS A 95 -3.08 7.09 13.86
N GLY A 96 -3.25 6.74 12.58
CA GLY A 96 -3.71 5.41 12.16
C GLY A 96 -2.67 4.32 12.35
N LEU A 97 -2.99 3.07 11.96
CA LEU A 97 -2.07 1.94 12.01
C LEU A 97 -0.91 2.12 11.03
N ILE A 98 0.29 1.77 11.46
CA ILE A 98 1.50 1.80 10.64
C ILE A 98 2.02 0.37 10.49
N PHE A 99 2.10 -0.09 9.25
CA PHE A 99 2.64 -1.39 8.87
C PHE A 99 4.03 -1.22 8.28
N THR A 100 4.91 -2.17 8.53
CA THR A 100 6.09 -2.32 7.66
C THR A 100 5.64 -2.91 6.32
N ASP A 101 6.41 -2.72 5.27
CA ASP A 101 6.42 -3.66 4.16
C ASP A 101 6.99 -5.01 4.62
N ALA A 102 6.97 -6.04 3.78
CA ALA A 102 7.34 -7.39 4.16
C ALA A 102 8.81 -7.49 4.60
N LEU A 103 9.05 -7.83 5.87
CA LEU A 103 10.39 -7.82 6.46
C LEU A 103 11.32 -8.92 5.94
N ASN A 104 10.79 -9.91 5.22
CA ASN A 104 11.57 -10.93 4.51
C ASN A 104 12.09 -10.44 3.13
N MET A 105 11.81 -9.20 2.73
CA MET A 105 12.35 -8.63 1.49
C MET A 105 13.83 -8.27 1.62
N LYS A 106 14.61 -8.48 0.55
CA LYS A 106 16.06 -8.21 0.55
C LYS A 106 16.43 -6.75 0.82
N GLY A 107 15.54 -5.82 0.52
CA GLY A 107 15.75 -4.40 0.81
C GLY A 107 15.93 -4.08 2.30
N VAL A 108 15.56 -4.97 3.20
CA VAL A 108 15.69 -4.79 4.65
C VAL A 108 16.39 -5.96 5.36
N SER A 109 16.34 -7.18 4.81
CA SER A 109 16.82 -8.42 5.44
C SER A 109 18.35 -8.60 5.46
N THR A 110 19.12 -7.62 4.98
CA THR A 110 20.59 -7.71 4.88
C THR A 110 21.32 -7.78 6.22
N THR A 111 20.62 -7.65 7.34
CA THR A 111 21.20 -7.59 8.69
C THR A 111 21.07 -8.89 9.51
N GLY A 112 20.54 -9.98 8.93
CA GLY A 112 20.44 -11.30 9.57
C GLY A 112 19.08 -11.67 10.18
N ASN A 113 18.81 -12.98 10.29
CA ASN A 113 17.55 -13.57 10.76
C ASN A 113 17.44 -13.66 12.30
N ASP A 114 18.02 -12.73 13.04
CA ASP A 114 18.09 -12.78 14.51
C ASP A 114 17.01 -11.93 15.22
N GLY A 115 16.02 -11.43 14.48
CA GLY A 115 14.94 -10.55 14.99
C GLY A 115 15.36 -9.10 15.22
N SER A 116 16.56 -8.69 14.76
CA SER A 116 17.07 -7.32 14.96
C SER A 116 16.31 -6.32 14.08
N VAL A 117 15.94 -6.71 12.88
CA VAL A 117 15.18 -5.87 11.93
C VAL A 117 13.79 -5.57 12.48
N GLU A 118 13.13 -6.59 13.01
CA GLU A 118 11.78 -6.50 13.59
C GLU A 118 11.78 -5.60 14.83
N LEU A 119 12.78 -5.77 15.71
CA LEU A 119 12.94 -4.88 16.84
C LEU A 119 13.20 -3.44 16.40
N ALA A 120 14.08 -3.22 15.42
CA ALA A 120 14.37 -1.89 14.89
C ALA A 120 13.11 -1.26 14.26
N ALA A 121 12.35 -2.02 13.47
CA ALA A 121 11.10 -1.57 12.86
C ALA A 121 10.06 -1.18 13.93
N PHE A 122 9.90 -1.98 14.98
CA PHE A 122 8.97 -1.67 16.06
C PHE A 122 9.41 -0.42 16.84
N MET A 123 10.70 -0.32 17.14
CA MET A 123 11.29 0.83 17.85
C MET A 123 11.19 2.11 17.03
N ALA A 124 11.36 2.04 15.70
CA ALA A 124 11.18 3.17 14.79
C ALA A 124 9.75 3.74 14.79
N GLY A 125 8.78 2.93 15.20
CA GLY A 125 7.41 3.42 15.37
C GLY A 125 6.33 2.66 14.63
N ASN A 126 6.63 1.59 13.89
CA ASN A 126 5.59 0.74 13.29
C ASN A 126 4.75 0.05 14.36
N ASP A 127 3.49 -0.21 14.05
CA ASP A 127 2.56 -0.93 14.92
C ASP A 127 2.47 -2.42 14.55
N MET A 128 2.56 -2.73 13.26
CA MET A 128 2.45 -4.06 12.69
C MET A 128 3.70 -4.40 11.89
N LEU A 129 4.25 -5.58 12.16
CA LEU A 129 5.43 -6.13 11.49
C LEU A 129 4.97 -7.20 10.49
N LEU A 130 5.05 -6.90 9.20
CA LEU A 130 4.56 -7.80 8.16
C LEU A 130 5.63 -8.81 7.77
N MET A 131 5.25 -10.09 7.71
CA MET A 131 6.09 -11.20 7.25
C MET A 131 7.53 -11.18 7.82
N PRO A 132 7.70 -11.24 9.15
CA PRO A 132 9.02 -11.38 9.75
C PRO A 132 9.67 -12.70 9.28
N GLU A 133 10.98 -12.69 9.03
CA GLU A 133 11.68 -13.90 8.59
C GLU A 133 11.64 -15.04 9.61
N ASN A 134 11.80 -14.70 10.89
CA ASN A 134 11.78 -15.66 11.99
C ASN A 134 10.95 -15.13 13.15
N ILE A 135 9.71 -15.57 13.24
CA ILE A 135 8.74 -15.12 14.27
C ILE A 135 9.24 -15.45 15.68
N VAL A 136 9.88 -16.59 15.88
CA VAL A 136 10.35 -17.01 17.20
C VAL A 136 11.47 -16.09 17.70
N GLU A 137 12.47 -15.87 16.87
CA GLU A 137 13.60 -14.98 17.21
C GLU A 137 13.13 -13.52 17.35
N SER A 138 12.23 -13.07 16.49
CA SER A 138 11.63 -11.72 16.58
C SER A 138 10.94 -11.52 17.92
N LYS A 139 10.11 -12.48 18.34
CA LYS A 139 9.44 -12.46 19.65
C LYS A 139 10.46 -12.45 20.80
N LEU A 140 11.47 -13.33 20.76
CA LEU A 140 12.50 -13.39 21.79
C LEU A 140 13.27 -12.06 21.89
N LYS A 141 13.58 -11.44 20.75
CA LYS A 141 14.30 -10.16 20.70
C LYS A 141 13.47 -9.02 21.29
N LEU A 142 12.19 -8.95 20.94
CA LEU A 142 11.23 -7.97 21.48
C LEU A 142 11.04 -8.16 22.99
N SER A 143 10.84 -9.41 23.46
CA SER A 143 10.72 -9.71 24.89
C SER A 143 11.98 -9.30 25.66
N LYS A 144 13.17 -9.65 25.16
CA LYS A 144 14.43 -9.24 25.79
C LYS A 144 14.60 -7.71 25.83
N ALA A 145 14.11 -6.99 24.80
CA ALA A 145 14.14 -5.53 24.79
C ALA A 145 13.19 -4.94 25.83
N TYR A 146 12.03 -5.55 26.02
CA TYR A 146 11.07 -5.20 27.06
C TYR A 146 11.64 -5.45 28.47
N ASP A 147 12.14 -6.65 28.74
CA ASP A 147 12.73 -7.02 30.03
C ASP A 147 13.91 -6.13 30.44
N LYS A 148 14.63 -5.59 29.44
CA LYS A 148 15.74 -4.65 29.66
C LYS A 148 15.32 -3.18 29.73
N GLY A 149 14.00 -2.89 29.67
CA GLY A 149 13.46 -1.54 29.69
C GLY A 149 13.76 -0.70 28.44
N LYS A 150 14.27 -1.33 27.35
CA LYS A 150 14.48 -0.64 26.06
C LYS A 150 13.17 -0.42 25.32
N LEU A 151 12.28 -1.40 25.36
CA LEU A 151 10.91 -1.29 24.87
C LEU A 151 10.00 -1.05 26.08
N THR A 152 9.34 0.12 26.13
CA THR A 152 8.49 0.49 27.27
C THR A 152 7.09 -0.08 27.15
N GLU A 153 6.42 -0.25 28.30
CA GLU A 153 5.01 -0.66 28.38
C GLU A 153 4.11 0.31 27.58
N GLU A 154 4.35 1.61 27.69
CA GLU A 154 3.56 2.64 27.00
C GLU A 154 3.67 2.48 25.49
N ARG A 155 4.90 2.21 24.96
CA ARG A 155 5.11 2.01 23.52
C ARG A 155 4.39 0.76 23.04
N LEU A 156 4.45 -0.34 23.78
CA LEU A 156 3.77 -1.59 23.47
C LEU A 156 2.25 -1.42 23.54
N ALA A 157 1.74 -0.89 24.66
CA ALA A 157 0.31 -0.67 24.88
C ALA A 157 -0.31 0.27 23.83
N TYR A 158 0.44 1.31 23.41
CA TYR A 158 0.00 2.22 22.35
C TYR A 158 -0.31 1.47 21.04
N SER A 159 0.60 0.60 20.58
CA SER A 159 0.38 -0.19 19.36
C SER A 159 -0.71 -1.24 19.53
N VAL A 160 -0.73 -1.96 20.64
CA VAL A 160 -1.76 -2.98 20.94
C VAL A 160 -3.15 -2.34 20.94
N LYS A 161 -3.31 -1.17 21.58
CA LYS A 161 -4.59 -0.44 21.59
C LYS A 161 -5.06 -0.08 20.18
N LYS A 162 -4.16 0.40 19.33
CA LYS A 162 -4.50 0.72 17.92
C LYS A 162 -4.95 -0.52 17.15
N ILE A 163 -4.25 -1.65 17.34
CA ILE A 163 -4.59 -2.92 16.70
C ILE A 163 -5.98 -3.40 17.16
N LEU A 164 -6.24 -3.37 18.47
CA LEU A 164 -7.52 -3.78 19.03
C LEU A 164 -8.67 -2.87 18.54
N LEU A 165 -8.45 -1.56 18.48
CA LEU A 165 -9.44 -0.63 17.92
C LEU A 165 -9.71 -0.88 16.43
N ALA A 166 -8.70 -1.22 15.65
CA ALA A 166 -8.88 -1.57 14.24
C ALA A 166 -9.67 -2.88 14.08
N LYS A 167 -9.35 -3.91 14.88
CA LYS A 167 -10.11 -5.17 14.93
C LYS A 167 -11.58 -4.93 15.33
N TYR A 168 -11.80 -4.08 16.32
CA TYR A 168 -13.16 -3.71 16.73
C TYR A 168 -13.95 -3.02 15.62
N LYS A 169 -13.32 -2.04 14.93
CA LYS A 169 -13.91 -1.36 13.77
C LYS A 169 -14.23 -2.30 12.61
N ALA A 170 -13.42 -3.32 12.43
CA ALA A 170 -13.65 -4.37 11.42
C ALA A 170 -14.69 -5.43 11.84
N GLY A 171 -15.37 -5.24 13.00
CA GLY A 171 -16.41 -6.16 13.47
C GLY A 171 -15.90 -7.45 14.13
N LEU A 172 -14.57 -7.60 14.33
CA LEU A 172 -14.02 -8.85 14.87
C LEU A 172 -14.34 -9.13 16.34
N ASN A 173 -14.95 -8.19 17.06
CA ASN A 173 -15.51 -8.41 18.38
C ASN A 173 -16.80 -9.25 18.35
N ASN A 174 -17.47 -9.31 17.21
CA ASN A 174 -18.63 -10.16 16.95
C ASN A 174 -18.42 -10.87 15.60
N TYR A 175 -17.40 -11.72 15.54
CA TYR A 175 -17.02 -12.41 14.31
C TYR A 175 -18.10 -13.41 13.89
N GLU A 176 -18.63 -13.23 12.69
CA GLU A 176 -19.50 -14.18 12.02
C GLU A 176 -18.78 -14.80 10.82
N PRO A 177 -18.74 -16.13 10.68
CA PRO A 177 -18.17 -16.78 9.51
C PRO A 177 -18.86 -16.34 8.22
N ILE A 178 -18.12 -16.22 7.15
CA ILE A 178 -18.68 -15.94 5.82
C ILE A 178 -19.56 -17.11 5.39
N VAL A 179 -20.82 -16.81 5.01
CA VAL A 179 -21.72 -17.77 4.37
C VAL A 179 -21.35 -17.86 2.88
N ILE A 180 -21.03 -19.06 2.41
CA ILE A 180 -20.51 -19.28 1.05
C ILE A 180 -21.56 -19.74 0.04
N ASP A 181 -22.81 -19.93 0.45
CA ASP A 181 -23.85 -20.56 -0.38
C ASP A 181 -24.12 -19.82 -1.69
N ASN A 182 -24.07 -18.48 -1.69
CA ASN A 182 -24.25 -17.65 -2.88
C ASN A 182 -23.03 -16.80 -3.19
N LEU A 183 -21.85 -17.18 -2.70
CA LEU A 183 -20.65 -16.34 -2.75
C LEU A 183 -20.29 -15.85 -4.16
N TYR A 184 -20.47 -16.71 -5.17
CA TYR A 184 -20.17 -16.34 -6.56
C TYR A 184 -21.11 -15.24 -7.07
N ASP A 185 -22.42 -15.40 -6.87
CA ASP A 185 -23.43 -14.47 -7.33
C ASP A 185 -23.36 -13.13 -6.56
N ASP A 186 -23.04 -13.21 -5.26
CA ASP A 186 -22.85 -12.05 -4.38
C ASP A 186 -21.62 -11.20 -4.78
N LEU A 187 -20.59 -11.84 -5.36
CA LEU A 187 -19.36 -11.17 -5.79
C LEU A 187 -19.35 -10.79 -7.29
N ASN A 188 -20.36 -11.21 -8.06
CA ASN A 188 -20.45 -10.98 -9.50
C ASN A 188 -21.88 -10.54 -9.88
N SER A 189 -22.36 -9.50 -9.22
CA SER A 189 -23.68 -8.96 -9.52
C SER A 189 -23.70 -8.17 -10.82
N LEU A 190 -24.88 -8.04 -11.44
CA LEU A 190 -25.06 -7.17 -12.62
C LEU A 190 -24.66 -5.71 -12.31
N GLU A 191 -24.84 -5.25 -11.07
CA GLU A 191 -24.46 -3.91 -10.65
C GLU A 191 -22.94 -3.74 -10.65
N ASP A 192 -22.18 -4.76 -10.26
CA ASP A 192 -20.71 -4.76 -10.33
C ASP A 192 -20.22 -4.69 -11.78
N ASP A 193 -20.87 -5.42 -12.70
CA ASP A 193 -20.55 -5.38 -14.13
C ASP A 193 -20.81 -3.98 -14.72
N ILE A 194 -21.90 -3.35 -14.38
CA ILE A 194 -22.22 -1.97 -14.80
C ILE A 194 -21.16 -0.98 -14.30
N ILE A 195 -20.79 -1.06 -13.00
CA ILE A 195 -19.75 -0.21 -12.40
C ILE A 195 -18.41 -0.43 -13.11
N TYR A 196 -18.08 -1.68 -13.42
CA TYR A 196 -16.85 -2.04 -14.12
C TYR A 196 -16.82 -1.45 -15.54
N GLU A 197 -17.90 -1.58 -16.30
CA GLU A 197 -18.03 -1.00 -17.65
C GLU A 197 -17.91 0.53 -17.60
N GLU A 198 -18.64 1.21 -16.71
CA GLU A 198 -18.54 2.66 -16.52
C GLU A 198 -17.12 3.10 -16.16
N ALA A 199 -16.42 2.33 -15.31
CA ALA A 199 -15.04 2.63 -14.95
C ALA A 199 -14.09 2.53 -16.15
N ILE A 200 -14.27 1.52 -17.01
CA ILE A 200 -13.49 1.36 -18.25
C ILE A 200 -13.79 2.48 -19.23
N GLU A 201 -15.06 2.80 -19.47
CA GLU A 201 -15.46 3.90 -20.37
C GLU A 201 -14.82 5.23 -19.95
N ASN A 202 -14.85 5.54 -18.65
CA ASN A 202 -14.25 6.75 -18.11
C ASN A 202 -12.70 6.74 -18.13
N ALA A 203 -12.08 5.57 -18.17
CA ALA A 203 -10.62 5.44 -18.24
C ALA A 203 -10.08 5.54 -19.68
N ILE A 204 -10.90 5.21 -20.69
CA ILE A 204 -10.49 5.27 -22.10
C ILE A 204 -10.14 6.71 -22.48
N THR A 205 -8.89 6.90 -22.90
CA THR A 205 -8.36 8.20 -23.29
C THR A 205 -7.99 8.19 -24.77
N ILE A 206 -8.63 9.04 -25.56
CA ILE A 206 -8.28 9.22 -26.98
C ILE A 206 -7.04 10.11 -27.08
N VAL A 207 -5.87 9.50 -27.29
CA VAL A 207 -4.60 10.22 -27.42
C VAL A 207 -4.49 10.95 -28.78
N LYS A 208 -5.16 10.43 -29.83
CA LYS A 208 -5.12 10.99 -31.18
C LYS A 208 -6.37 10.61 -31.95
N ASN A 209 -7.13 11.59 -32.43
CA ASN A 209 -8.29 11.41 -33.29
C ASN A 209 -8.17 12.30 -34.53
N LYS A 210 -7.52 11.80 -35.60
CA LYS A 210 -7.40 12.52 -36.86
C LYS A 210 -8.70 12.42 -37.64
N LEU A 211 -9.16 13.56 -38.18
CA LEU A 211 -10.36 13.67 -39.01
C LEU A 211 -11.65 13.25 -38.26
N ASP A 212 -11.65 13.32 -36.94
CA ASP A 212 -12.80 12.92 -36.10
C ASP A 212 -13.33 11.52 -36.42
N LEU A 213 -12.39 10.57 -36.62
CA LEU A 213 -12.71 9.20 -37.04
C LEU A 213 -13.35 8.36 -35.91
N LEU A 214 -13.04 8.69 -34.65
CA LEU A 214 -13.61 8.07 -33.45
C LEU A 214 -14.66 9.03 -32.84
N ALA A 215 -15.91 8.64 -32.49
CA ALA A 215 -16.45 7.28 -32.68
C ALA A 215 -16.82 7.05 -34.16
N ILE A 216 -16.68 5.81 -34.66
CA ILE A 216 -17.01 5.44 -36.04
C ILE A 216 -18.50 5.59 -36.25
N LYS A 217 -18.90 6.47 -37.16
CA LYS A 217 -20.32 6.75 -37.50
C LYS A 217 -20.71 5.99 -38.77
N ASN A 218 -22.01 5.68 -38.93
CA ASN A 218 -22.59 5.04 -40.12
C ASN A 218 -22.00 3.66 -40.43
N LEU A 219 -22.01 2.78 -39.41
CA LEU A 219 -21.44 1.42 -39.49
C LEU A 219 -22.05 0.59 -40.65
N ASP A 220 -23.33 0.78 -40.99
CA ASP A 220 -24.02 0.04 -42.02
C ASP A 220 -23.35 0.14 -43.40
N ASN A 221 -22.63 1.22 -43.66
CA ASN A 221 -21.96 1.48 -44.94
C ASN A 221 -20.44 1.32 -44.88
N LYS A 222 -19.89 0.73 -43.80
CA LYS A 222 -18.45 0.59 -43.62
C LYS A 222 -18.03 -0.89 -43.64
N LYS A 223 -16.88 -1.14 -44.26
CA LYS A 223 -16.19 -2.42 -44.15
C LYS A 223 -15.03 -2.24 -43.11
N ILE A 224 -15.08 -3.00 -42.05
CA ILE A 224 -14.07 -2.95 -41.00
C ILE A 224 -13.15 -4.15 -41.19
N ALA A 225 -11.83 -3.92 -41.25
CA ALA A 225 -10.81 -4.96 -41.20
C ALA A 225 -10.13 -4.91 -39.83
N TYR A 226 -10.05 -6.05 -39.16
CA TYR A 226 -9.37 -6.22 -37.90
C TYR A 226 -8.05 -6.98 -38.10
N VAL A 227 -6.96 -6.43 -37.60
CA VAL A 227 -5.64 -7.07 -37.63
C VAL A 227 -5.08 -7.08 -36.20
N LYS A 228 -4.81 -8.27 -35.68
CA LYS A 228 -4.23 -8.47 -34.33
C LYS A 228 -2.72 -8.60 -34.39
N PHE A 229 -2.03 -7.91 -33.48
CA PHE A 229 -0.62 -8.09 -33.20
C PHE A 229 -0.44 -8.53 -31.75
N GLY A 230 0.33 -9.60 -31.51
CA GLY A 230 0.59 -10.17 -30.19
C GLY A 230 -0.42 -11.24 -29.76
N ASP A 231 -0.27 -11.75 -28.54
CA ASP A 231 -0.94 -12.97 -28.05
C ASP A 231 -2.15 -12.71 -27.14
N ALA A 232 -2.47 -11.46 -26.82
CA ALA A 232 -3.62 -11.12 -25.98
C ALA A 232 -4.95 -11.60 -26.62
N SER A 233 -5.93 -12.04 -25.81
CA SER A 233 -7.26 -12.36 -26.29
C SER A 233 -7.94 -11.13 -26.90
N ASN A 234 -8.67 -11.33 -28.00
CA ASN A 234 -9.41 -10.29 -28.72
C ASN A 234 -10.90 -10.65 -28.91
N ASP A 235 -11.35 -11.69 -28.25
CA ASP A 235 -12.69 -12.24 -28.48
C ASP A 235 -13.80 -11.25 -28.15
N ALA A 236 -13.68 -10.51 -27.06
CA ALA A 236 -14.64 -9.48 -26.66
C ALA A 236 -14.69 -8.32 -27.68
N PHE A 237 -13.51 -7.87 -28.16
CA PHE A 237 -13.43 -6.80 -29.16
C PHE A 237 -14.06 -7.21 -30.50
N VAL A 238 -13.76 -8.43 -30.98
CA VAL A 238 -14.31 -8.95 -32.24
C VAL A 238 -15.81 -9.17 -32.16
N LYS A 239 -16.32 -9.62 -30.99
CA LYS A 239 -17.77 -9.77 -30.77
C LYS A 239 -18.52 -8.43 -30.68
N GLY A 240 -17.83 -7.36 -30.30
CA GLY A 240 -18.39 -6.01 -30.22
C GLY A 240 -18.37 -5.23 -31.54
N LEU A 241 -17.67 -5.75 -32.58
CA LEU A 241 -17.65 -5.19 -33.92
C LEU A 241 -18.84 -5.70 -34.79
#